data_75db88c7a451545668ff697755c7684e
#
_entry.id   75db88c7a451545668ff697755c7684e
#
_cell.length_a   1.000
_cell.length_b   1.000
_cell.length_c   1.000
_cell.angle_alpha   90.00
_cell.angle_beta   90.00
_cell.angle_gamma   90.00
#
_symmetry.space_group_name_H-M   'P 1'
#
loop_
_entity.id
_entity.type
_entity.pdbx_description
1 polymer ?
#
loop_
_entity_poly.entity_id
_entity_poly.type
_entity_poly.pdbx_seq_one_letter_code
_entity_poly.pdbx_strand_id
1 'polypeptide(L)'
;MSTNMENEKRGAFTPLSPRLALQLAAPHTWPASIMPVMIATGCAAATTGRLSPFMTMVLLVICILMQASVNTFNDYFDYVKGTDSADDNVEVADAVLIYNAVNPRSVLALAIGFLATAFLAGIYVMYYAGLIPLVIAAVGAVIVVAYSGGKTPISYLPFGEAVSGLVMGGLIPLACYQVLT
;
A
#
# COMPACT_ATOMS: atom_id res chain seq x y z
N MET A 1 11.14 15.98 20.54
CA MET A 1 10.79 17.07 19.59
C MET A 1 11.98 17.95 19.23
N SER A 2 12.80 18.45 20.17
CA SER A 2 13.96 19.30 19.86
C SER A 2 15.03 18.62 18.98
N THR A 3 15.34 17.36 19.21
CA THR A 3 16.40 16.62 18.52
C THR A 3 16.09 16.36 17.03
N ASN A 4 14.82 16.10 16.68
CA ASN A 4 14.41 15.88 15.28
C ASN A 4 14.42 17.19 14.50
N MET A 5 13.93 18.28 15.09
CA MET A 5 14.00 19.63 14.49
C MET A 5 15.45 20.15 14.38
N GLU A 6 16.35 19.76 15.30
CA GLU A 6 17.77 20.08 15.20
C GLU A 6 18.47 19.25 14.10
N ASN A 7 18.09 18.00 13.91
CA ASN A 7 18.60 17.15 12.82
C ASN A 7 18.11 17.61 11.45
N GLU A 8 16.86 18.05 11.32
CA GLU A 8 16.35 18.71 10.11
C GLU A 8 17.15 19.99 9.78
N LYS A 9 17.44 20.81 10.79
CA LYS A 9 18.25 22.02 10.61
C LYS A 9 19.71 21.74 10.25
N ARG A 10 20.22 20.57 10.61
CA ARG A 10 21.61 20.13 10.29
C ARG A 10 21.70 19.30 9.01
N GLY A 11 20.55 18.97 8.35
CA GLY A 11 20.52 18.12 7.16
C GLY A 11 20.93 16.66 7.40
N ALA A 12 21.00 16.22 8.66
CA ALA A 12 21.42 14.87 9.04
C ALA A 12 20.20 13.99 9.29
N PHE A 13 19.64 13.42 8.22
CA PHE A 13 18.59 12.42 8.32
C PHE A 13 19.15 11.04 8.67
N THR A 14 18.34 10.25 9.37
CA THR A 14 18.61 8.83 9.60
C THR A 14 18.51 8.07 8.27
N PRO A 15 19.51 7.24 7.89
CA PRO A 15 19.42 6.40 6.71
C PRO A 15 18.23 5.44 6.78
N LEU A 16 17.52 5.27 5.66
CA LEU A 16 16.43 4.32 5.56
C LEU A 16 16.97 2.89 5.63
N SER A 17 16.84 2.26 6.80
CA SER A 17 17.24 0.87 7.02
C SER A 17 16.14 -0.11 6.58
N PRO A 18 16.46 -1.40 6.31
CA PRO A 18 15.46 -2.42 6.01
C PRO A 18 14.38 -2.56 7.09
N ARG A 19 14.75 -2.36 8.35
CA ARG A 19 13.81 -2.37 9.48
C ARG A 19 12.81 -1.21 9.37
N LEU A 20 13.28 0.00 9.09
CA LEU A 20 12.42 1.17 8.93
C LEU A 20 11.55 1.04 7.67
N ALA A 21 12.08 0.48 6.58
CA ALA A 21 11.30 0.20 5.38
C ALA A 21 10.18 -0.81 5.65
N LEU A 22 10.43 -1.83 6.48
CA LEU A 22 9.40 -2.78 6.89
C LEU A 22 8.35 -2.14 7.82
N GLN A 23 8.76 -1.25 8.72
CA GLN A 23 7.83 -0.50 9.57
C GLN A 23 6.92 0.38 8.72
N LEU A 24 7.47 1.14 7.75
CA LEU A 24 6.71 1.94 6.79
C LEU A 24 5.73 1.11 5.95
N ALA A 25 6.08 -0.13 5.62
CA ALA A 25 5.20 -1.06 4.92
C ALA A 25 4.04 -1.56 5.79
N ALA A 26 4.07 -1.34 7.11
CA ALA A 26 3.06 -1.67 8.12
C ALA A 26 2.48 -3.10 7.98
N PRO A 27 3.27 -4.15 8.25
CA PRO A 27 2.86 -5.56 8.04
C PRO A 27 1.59 -5.96 8.78
N HIS A 28 1.25 -5.29 9.88
CA HIS A 28 0.03 -5.54 10.66
C HIS A 28 -1.25 -5.26 9.85
N THR A 29 -1.17 -4.45 8.80
CA THR A 29 -2.31 -4.13 7.91
C THR A 29 -2.43 -5.09 6.72
N TRP A 30 -1.41 -5.90 6.40
CA TRP A 30 -1.40 -6.79 5.23
C TRP A 30 -2.55 -7.82 5.18
N PRO A 31 -3.10 -8.30 6.30
CA PRO A 31 -4.27 -9.16 6.25
C PRO A 31 -5.42 -8.57 5.44
N ALA A 32 -5.58 -7.24 5.42
CA ALA A 32 -6.64 -6.57 4.65
C ALA A 32 -6.50 -6.78 3.13
N SER A 33 -5.29 -6.97 2.61
CA SER A 33 -5.03 -7.26 1.19
C SER A 33 -4.86 -8.76 0.91
N ILE A 34 -4.42 -9.55 1.88
CA ILE A 34 -4.25 -11.00 1.75
C ILE A 34 -5.59 -11.72 1.70
N MET A 35 -6.52 -11.37 2.59
CA MET A 35 -7.83 -12.03 2.67
C MET A 35 -8.64 -11.97 1.37
N PRO A 36 -8.76 -10.82 0.67
CA PRO A 36 -9.44 -10.75 -0.63
C PRO A 36 -8.86 -11.71 -1.67
N VAL A 37 -7.53 -11.84 -1.73
CA VAL A 37 -6.86 -12.77 -2.66
C VAL A 37 -7.20 -14.23 -2.31
N MET A 38 -7.17 -14.57 -1.02
CA MET A 38 -7.50 -15.93 -0.56
C MET A 38 -8.96 -16.29 -0.85
N ILE A 39 -9.89 -15.35 -0.64
CA ILE A 39 -11.31 -15.53 -0.96
C ILE A 39 -11.47 -15.75 -2.47
N ALA A 40 -10.87 -14.90 -3.30
CA ALA A 40 -10.92 -15.04 -4.75
C ALA A 40 -10.34 -16.39 -5.23
N THR A 41 -9.24 -16.83 -4.61
CA THR A 41 -8.62 -18.13 -4.90
C THR A 41 -9.56 -19.28 -4.54
N GLY A 42 -10.21 -19.24 -3.39
CA GLY A 42 -11.20 -20.25 -2.99
C GLY A 42 -12.41 -20.29 -3.95
N CYS A 43 -12.94 -19.12 -4.31
CA CYS A 43 -14.04 -19.01 -5.26
C CYS A 43 -13.65 -19.54 -6.65
N ALA A 44 -12.45 -19.18 -7.15
CA ALA A 44 -11.93 -19.67 -8.44
C ALA A 44 -11.76 -21.20 -8.44
N ALA A 45 -11.20 -21.76 -7.37
CA ALA A 45 -11.06 -23.20 -7.22
C ALA A 45 -12.43 -23.92 -7.20
N ALA A 46 -13.40 -23.36 -6.48
CA ALA A 46 -14.75 -23.92 -6.39
C ALA A 46 -15.50 -23.89 -7.73
N THR A 47 -15.31 -22.84 -8.53
CA THR A 47 -16.03 -22.68 -9.82
C THR A 47 -15.35 -23.40 -10.99
N THR A 48 -14.02 -23.48 -11.00
CA THR A 48 -13.26 -24.05 -12.10
C THR A 48 -12.77 -25.49 -11.85
N GLY A 49 -12.81 -25.93 -10.59
CA GLY A 49 -12.19 -27.20 -10.16
C GLY A 49 -10.66 -27.19 -10.24
N ARG A 50 -10.04 -26.02 -10.42
CA ARG A 50 -8.58 -25.85 -10.58
C ARG A 50 -8.05 -24.88 -9.57
N LEU A 51 -6.83 -25.14 -9.09
CA LEU A 51 -6.07 -24.23 -8.23
C LEU A 51 -4.75 -23.91 -8.91
N SER A 52 -4.39 -22.63 -8.96
CA SER A 52 -3.10 -22.15 -9.44
C SER A 52 -2.28 -21.55 -8.30
N PRO A 53 -1.51 -22.37 -7.54
CA PRO A 53 -0.75 -21.87 -6.39
C PRO A 53 0.26 -20.79 -6.79
N PHE A 54 0.92 -20.97 -7.93
CA PHE A 54 1.90 -20.00 -8.43
C PHE A 54 1.24 -18.64 -8.70
N MET A 55 0.13 -18.59 -9.44
CA MET A 55 -0.55 -17.34 -9.74
C MET A 55 -1.15 -16.70 -8.48
N THR A 56 -1.67 -17.52 -7.55
CA THR A 56 -2.11 -17.03 -6.23
C THR A 56 -0.97 -16.35 -5.49
N MET A 57 0.24 -16.93 -5.49
CA MET A 57 1.41 -16.30 -4.84
C MET A 57 1.80 -14.99 -5.53
N VAL A 58 1.77 -14.92 -6.86
CA VAL A 58 2.03 -13.69 -7.61
C VAL A 58 1.03 -12.60 -7.22
N LEU A 59 -0.26 -12.92 -7.16
CA LEU A 59 -1.32 -11.98 -6.75
C LEU A 59 -1.15 -11.52 -5.30
N LEU A 60 -0.79 -12.42 -4.38
CA LEU A 60 -0.48 -12.07 -3.00
C LEU A 60 0.67 -11.06 -2.92
N VAL A 61 1.76 -11.30 -3.64
CA VAL A 61 2.91 -10.38 -3.68
C VAL A 61 2.49 -9.01 -4.21
N ILE A 62 1.72 -8.96 -5.31
CA ILE A 62 1.21 -7.69 -5.87
C ILE A 62 0.37 -6.94 -4.83
N CYS A 63 -0.59 -7.60 -4.21
CA CYS A 63 -1.50 -6.97 -3.25
C CYS A 63 -0.77 -6.50 -1.98
N ILE A 64 0.21 -7.27 -1.49
CA ILE A 64 1.05 -6.86 -0.36
C ILE A 64 1.91 -5.63 -0.73
N LEU A 65 2.51 -5.60 -1.91
CA LEU A 65 3.29 -4.45 -2.38
C LEU A 65 2.43 -3.20 -2.53
N MET A 66 1.21 -3.33 -3.06
CA MET A 66 0.27 -2.22 -3.14
C MET A 66 -0.12 -1.73 -1.74
N GLN A 67 -0.41 -2.62 -0.80
CA GLN A 67 -0.71 -2.27 0.59
C GLN A 67 0.46 -1.57 1.27
N ALA A 68 1.68 -2.08 1.10
CA ALA A 68 2.90 -1.46 1.61
C ALA A 68 3.11 -0.05 1.02
N SER A 69 2.79 0.14 -0.27
CA SER A 69 2.83 1.45 -0.91
C SER A 69 1.83 2.43 -0.30
N VAL A 70 0.57 1.99 -0.07
CA VAL A 70 -0.47 2.82 0.57
C VAL A 70 0.02 3.32 1.93
N ASN A 71 0.49 2.41 2.78
CA ASN A 71 0.93 2.74 4.13
C ASN A 71 2.11 3.71 4.12
N THR A 72 3.09 3.44 3.23
CA THR A 72 4.27 4.32 3.09
C THR A 72 3.89 5.71 2.55
N PHE A 73 2.94 5.81 1.63
CA PHE A 73 2.39 7.09 1.17
C PHE A 73 1.64 7.81 2.29
N ASN A 74 0.85 7.07 3.09
CA ASN A 74 0.11 7.66 4.20
C ASN A 74 1.06 8.33 5.20
N ASP A 75 2.05 7.61 5.73
CA ASP A 75 3.07 8.14 6.64
C ASP A 75 3.80 9.36 6.02
N TYR A 76 4.17 9.29 4.72
CA TYR A 76 4.79 10.41 4.02
C TYR A 76 3.89 11.65 3.96
N PHE A 77 2.62 11.49 3.55
CA PHE A 77 1.71 12.62 3.37
C PHE A 77 1.29 13.23 4.71
N ASP A 78 1.08 12.42 5.74
CA ASP A 78 0.71 12.89 7.06
C ASP A 78 1.86 13.67 7.70
N TYR A 79 3.11 13.20 7.51
CA TYR A 79 4.30 13.95 7.88
C TYR A 79 4.41 15.31 7.16
N VAL A 80 4.27 15.32 5.82
CA VAL A 80 4.41 16.54 5.02
C VAL A 80 3.31 17.55 5.29
N LYS A 81 2.10 17.11 5.58
CA LYS A 81 0.96 17.97 5.94
C LYS A 81 1.01 18.45 7.39
N GLY A 82 1.85 17.82 8.23
CA GLY A 82 1.89 18.09 9.66
C GLY A 82 0.61 17.67 10.39
N THR A 83 -0.10 16.68 9.84
CA THR A 83 -1.31 16.12 10.45
C THR A 83 -0.95 15.30 11.68
N ASP A 84 0.18 14.58 11.58
CA ASP A 84 0.74 13.81 12.68
C ASP A 84 1.78 14.68 13.41
N SER A 85 1.60 14.86 14.70
CA SER A 85 2.59 15.49 15.59
C SER A 85 2.93 14.55 16.74
N ALA A 86 4.13 14.71 17.30
CA ALA A 86 4.53 13.93 18.47
C ALA A 86 3.63 14.19 19.70
N ASP A 87 2.84 15.27 19.66
CA ASP A 87 1.91 15.64 20.72
C ASP A 87 0.53 14.97 20.59
N ASP A 88 0.21 14.38 19.41
CA ASP A 88 -1.09 13.79 19.12
C ASP A 88 -1.22 12.31 19.55
N ASN A 89 -0.22 11.75 20.26
CA ASN A 89 -0.17 10.34 20.70
C ASN A 89 -0.37 9.32 19.56
N VAL A 90 0.09 9.64 18.34
CA VAL A 90 0.07 8.71 17.22
C VAL A 90 0.96 7.50 17.55
N GLU A 91 0.50 6.30 17.23
CA GLU A 91 1.29 5.10 17.47
C GLU A 91 2.62 5.16 16.71
N VAL A 92 3.71 4.76 17.39
CA VAL A 92 5.08 4.77 16.82
C VAL A 92 5.18 3.93 15.54
N ALA A 93 4.30 2.94 15.39
CA ALA A 93 4.21 2.09 14.21
C ALA A 93 3.66 2.81 12.98
N ASP A 94 2.80 3.82 13.18
CA ASP A 94 2.07 4.52 12.12
C ASP A 94 2.65 5.90 11.78
N ALA A 95 3.67 6.35 12.54
CA ALA A 95 4.33 7.65 12.36
C ALA A 95 5.86 7.51 12.33
N VAL A 96 6.37 6.64 11.47
CA VAL A 96 7.81 6.30 11.39
C VAL A 96 8.68 7.52 11.07
N LEU A 97 8.21 8.39 10.18
CA LEU A 97 8.93 9.63 9.80
C LEU A 97 9.12 10.56 10.99
N ILE A 98 8.11 10.72 11.84
CA ILE A 98 8.13 11.63 12.99
C ILE A 98 9.15 11.16 14.05
N TYR A 99 9.10 9.86 14.37
CA TYR A 99 9.89 9.31 15.46
C TYR A 99 11.35 8.99 15.08
N ASN A 100 11.65 8.78 13.78
CA ASN A 100 12.97 8.31 13.35
C ASN A 100 13.77 9.32 12.52
N ALA A 101 13.27 10.53 12.27
CA ALA A 101 13.93 11.57 11.47
C ALA A 101 14.47 11.03 10.12
N VAL A 102 13.68 10.20 9.44
CA VAL A 102 14.03 9.64 8.12
C VAL A 102 13.85 10.71 7.04
N ASN A 103 14.69 10.68 5.99
CA ASN A 103 14.54 11.60 4.88
C ASN A 103 13.20 11.35 4.13
N PRO A 104 12.28 12.32 4.08
CA PRO A 104 10.99 12.16 3.42
C PRO A 104 11.10 11.75 1.94
N ARG A 105 12.15 12.21 1.24
CA ARG A 105 12.39 11.83 -0.16
C ARG A 105 12.69 10.34 -0.30
N SER A 106 13.38 9.74 0.66
CA SER A 106 13.66 8.30 0.66
C SER A 106 12.39 7.49 0.93
N VAL A 107 11.51 7.98 1.79
CA VAL A 107 10.21 7.35 2.06
C VAL A 107 9.30 7.43 0.84
N LEU A 108 9.22 8.59 0.18
CA LEU A 108 8.49 8.74 -1.07
C LEU A 108 9.02 7.81 -2.17
N ALA A 109 10.35 7.72 -2.30
CA ALA A 109 10.99 6.81 -3.26
C ALA A 109 10.67 5.34 -2.95
N LEU A 110 10.61 4.95 -1.67
CA LEU A 110 10.21 3.61 -1.25
C LEU A 110 8.75 3.32 -1.63
N ALA A 111 7.82 4.24 -1.36
CA ALA A 111 6.41 4.10 -1.71
C ALA A 111 6.21 3.91 -3.21
N ILE A 112 6.87 4.75 -4.02
CA ILE A 112 6.87 4.64 -5.49
C ILE A 112 7.52 3.31 -5.92
N GLY A 113 8.60 2.88 -5.27
CA GLY A 113 9.28 1.61 -5.54
C GLY A 113 8.37 0.40 -5.33
N PHE A 114 7.60 0.36 -4.24
CA PHE A 114 6.60 -0.69 -4.00
C PHE A 114 5.53 -0.70 -5.10
N LEU A 115 4.98 0.48 -5.42
CA LEU A 115 3.95 0.60 -6.45
C LEU A 115 4.46 0.19 -7.83
N ALA A 116 5.65 0.64 -8.22
CA ALA A 116 6.27 0.30 -9.49
C ALA A 116 6.54 -1.22 -9.60
N THR A 117 7.04 -1.83 -8.52
CA THR A 117 7.27 -3.28 -8.47
C THR A 117 5.97 -4.06 -8.61
N ALA A 118 4.90 -3.63 -7.91
CA ALA A 118 3.57 -4.22 -8.07
C ALA A 118 3.05 -4.10 -9.51
N PHE A 119 3.26 -2.96 -10.15
CA PHE A 119 2.88 -2.73 -11.55
C PHE A 119 3.65 -3.62 -12.53
N LEU A 120 4.97 -3.75 -12.36
CA LEU A 120 5.79 -4.65 -13.18
C LEU A 120 5.34 -6.11 -13.06
N ALA A 121 5.02 -6.56 -11.84
CA ALA A 121 4.43 -7.87 -11.63
C ALA A 121 3.03 -7.98 -12.25
N GLY A 122 2.24 -6.90 -12.24
CA GLY A 122 0.95 -6.82 -12.91
C GLY A 122 1.02 -6.94 -14.44
N ILE A 123 2.08 -6.41 -15.06
CA ILE A 123 2.35 -6.62 -16.50
C ILE A 123 2.55 -8.10 -16.80
N TYR A 124 3.27 -8.82 -15.95
CA TYR A 124 3.42 -10.27 -16.08
C TYR A 124 2.05 -10.99 -16.04
N VAL A 125 1.19 -10.61 -15.09
CA VAL A 125 -0.18 -11.17 -14.98
C VAL A 125 -1.00 -10.87 -16.24
N MET A 126 -0.84 -9.70 -16.84
CA MET A 126 -1.53 -9.32 -18.07
C MET A 126 -1.28 -10.31 -19.24
N TYR A 127 -0.09 -10.85 -19.35
CA TYR A 127 0.22 -11.86 -20.39
C TYR A 127 -0.61 -13.14 -20.25
N TYR A 128 -1.05 -13.47 -19.04
CA TYR A 128 -1.81 -14.68 -18.75
C TYR A 128 -3.33 -14.45 -18.73
N ALA A 129 -3.76 -13.31 -18.18
CA ALA A 129 -5.16 -13.03 -17.86
C ALA A 129 -5.77 -11.87 -18.67
N GLY A 130 -4.99 -11.30 -19.60
CA GLY A 130 -5.44 -10.16 -20.41
C GLY A 130 -5.36 -8.82 -19.70
N LEU A 131 -5.91 -7.79 -20.33
CA LEU A 131 -5.74 -6.39 -19.93
C LEU A 131 -6.60 -5.99 -18.72
N ILE A 132 -7.74 -6.64 -18.50
CA ILE A 132 -8.73 -6.20 -17.51
C ILE A 132 -8.17 -6.13 -16.07
N PRO A 133 -7.44 -7.14 -15.56
CA PRO A 133 -6.83 -7.07 -14.24
C PRO A 133 -5.85 -5.90 -14.09
N LEU A 134 -5.10 -5.58 -15.15
CA LEU A 134 -4.17 -4.46 -15.16
C LEU A 134 -4.91 -3.11 -15.09
N VAL A 135 -6.03 -2.97 -15.80
CA VAL A 135 -6.88 -1.77 -15.73
C VAL A 135 -7.44 -1.59 -14.32
N ILE A 136 -7.92 -2.66 -13.70
CA ILE A 136 -8.40 -2.62 -12.31
C ILE A 136 -7.26 -2.22 -11.36
N ALA A 137 -6.06 -2.78 -11.55
CA ALA A 137 -4.88 -2.44 -10.75
C ALA A 137 -4.46 -0.97 -10.94
N ALA A 138 -4.57 -0.43 -12.17
CA ALA A 138 -4.30 0.98 -12.46
C ALA A 138 -5.30 1.92 -11.74
N VAL A 139 -6.58 1.57 -11.75
CA VAL A 139 -7.60 2.29 -10.96
C VAL A 139 -7.28 2.22 -9.48
N GLY A 140 -6.92 1.04 -8.98
CA GLY A 140 -6.47 0.85 -7.60
C GLY A 140 -5.27 1.73 -7.26
N ALA A 141 -4.26 1.83 -8.14
CA ALA A 141 -3.09 2.68 -7.93
C ALA A 141 -3.43 4.18 -7.83
N VAL A 142 -4.38 4.65 -8.64
CA VAL A 142 -4.89 6.03 -8.53
C VAL A 142 -5.56 6.24 -7.17
N ILE A 143 -6.37 5.29 -6.73
CA ILE A 143 -7.03 5.35 -5.41
C ILE A 143 -5.99 5.34 -4.29
N VAL A 144 -4.94 4.51 -4.38
CA VAL A 144 -3.83 4.46 -3.40
C VAL A 144 -3.23 5.85 -3.18
N VAL A 145 -2.87 6.54 -4.26
CA VAL A 145 -2.26 7.87 -4.16
C VAL A 145 -3.27 8.92 -3.67
N ALA A 146 -4.51 8.87 -4.16
CA ALA A 146 -5.56 9.81 -3.80
C ALA A 146 -6.08 9.61 -2.36
N TYR A 147 -5.90 8.40 -1.80
CA TYR A 147 -6.38 8.07 -0.45
C TYR A 147 -5.72 8.93 0.63
N SER A 148 -4.42 9.15 0.53
CA SER A 148 -3.64 9.95 1.48
C SER A 148 -3.12 11.26 0.87
N GLY A 149 -3.04 11.35 -0.46
CA GLY A 149 -2.47 12.47 -1.20
C GLY A 149 -3.46 13.61 -1.50
N GLY A 150 -2.90 14.74 -1.93
CA GLY A 150 -3.67 15.92 -2.34
C GLY A 150 -4.11 16.83 -1.18
N LYS A 151 -4.90 17.84 -1.53
CA LYS A 151 -5.41 18.85 -0.55
C LYS A 151 -6.55 18.30 0.32
N THR A 152 -7.35 17.40 -0.24
CA THR A 152 -8.47 16.72 0.43
C THR A 152 -8.36 15.22 0.17
N PRO A 153 -7.56 14.50 0.99
CA PRO A 153 -7.42 13.05 0.86
C PRO A 153 -8.75 12.33 1.03
N ILE A 154 -8.93 11.21 0.36
CA ILE A 154 -10.13 10.38 0.51
C ILE A 154 -10.27 9.90 1.96
N SER A 155 -9.15 9.62 2.64
CA SER A 155 -9.12 9.21 4.05
C SER A 155 -9.74 10.21 5.02
N TYR A 156 -9.76 11.51 4.66
CA TYR A 156 -10.35 12.57 5.49
C TYR A 156 -11.82 12.81 5.19
N LEU A 157 -12.35 12.16 4.16
CA LEU A 157 -13.76 12.28 3.79
C LEU A 157 -14.58 11.19 4.52
N PRO A 158 -15.87 11.44 4.80
CA PRO A 158 -16.75 10.44 5.42
C PRO A 158 -16.96 9.18 4.56
N PHE A 159 -16.50 9.19 3.31
CA PHE A 159 -16.54 8.07 2.37
C PHE A 159 -15.25 7.22 2.35
N GLY A 160 -14.22 7.59 3.10
CA GLY A 160 -12.92 6.90 3.09
C GLY A 160 -13.05 5.41 3.37
N GLU A 161 -13.80 5.03 4.40
CA GLU A 161 -14.07 3.63 4.74
C GLU A 161 -14.84 2.89 3.64
N ALA A 162 -15.84 3.55 3.02
CA ALA A 162 -16.61 2.96 1.93
C ALA A 162 -15.74 2.72 0.69
N VAL A 163 -14.84 3.65 0.35
CA VAL A 163 -13.86 3.47 -0.75
C VAL A 163 -12.90 2.35 -0.44
N SER A 164 -12.36 2.29 0.77
CA SER A 164 -11.49 1.20 1.21
C SER A 164 -12.21 -0.15 1.14
N GLY A 165 -13.45 -0.23 1.66
CA GLY A 165 -14.28 -1.41 1.59
C GLY A 165 -14.58 -1.87 0.15
N LEU A 166 -14.85 -0.93 -0.76
CA LEU A 166 -15.06 -1.24 -2.18
C LEU A 166 -13.79 -1.79 -2.85
N VAL A 167 -12.64 -1.22 -2.55
CA VAL A 167 -11.36 -1.70 -3.09
C VAL A 167 -11.04 -3.09 -2.54
N MET A 168 -11.05 -3.26 -1.22
CA MET A 168 -10.65 -4.50 -0.56
C MET A 168 -11.69 -5.61 -0.77
N GLY A 169 -12.98 -5.29 -0.64
CA GLY A 169 -14.08 -6.26 -0.76
C GLY A 169 -14.60 -6.47 -2.19
N GLY A 170 -14.29 -5.58 -3.13
CA GLY A 170 -14.80 -5.61 -4.50
C GLY A 170 -13.69 -5.71 -5.55
N LEU A 171 -12.90 -4.66 -5.75
CA LEU A 171 -11.97 -4.58 -6.87
C LEU A 171 -10.84 -5.63 -6.79
N ILE A 172 -10.25 -5.83 -5.63
CA ILE A 172 -9.18 -6.84 -5.45
C ILE A 172 -9.71 -8.25 -5.70
N PRO A 173 -10.78 -8.72 -5.02
CA PRO A 173 -11.28 -10.08 -5.27
C PRO A 173 -11.72 -10.27 -6.73
N LEU A 174 -12.34 -9.27 -7.36
CA LEU A 174 -12.79 -9.34 -8.74
C LEU A 174 -11.60 -9.51 -9.70
N ALA A 175 -10.56 -8.69 -9.57
CA ALA A 175 -9.36 -8.79 -10.37
C ALA A 175 -8.67 -10.15 -10.19
N CYS A 176 -8.50 -10.59 -8.93
CA CYS A 176 -7.89 -11.88 -8.63
C CYS A 176 -8.69 -13.06 -9.15
N TYR A 177 -10.02 -13.04 -8.99
CA TYR A 177 -10.90 -14.09 -9.51
C TYR A 177 -10.79 -14.19 -11.02
N GLN A 178 -10.80 -13.07 -11.74
CA GLN A 178 -10.65 -13.07 -13.18
C GLN A 178 -9.29 -13.63 -13.65
N VAL A 179 -8.21 -13.30 -12.94
CA VAL A 179 -6.89 -13.86 -13.26
C VAL A 179 -6.85 -15.37 -13.07
N LEU A 180 -7.56 -15.88 -12.06
CA LEU A 180 -7.53 -17.28 -11.67
C LEU A 180 -8.53 -18.16 -12.46
N THR A 181 -9.45 -17.55 -13.18
CA THR A 181 -10.48 -18.25 -13.97
C THR A 181 -10.33 -18.04 -15.46
#